data_ea0891fcb239bd5fea9f5f02ae3df80c
#
_entry.id   ea0891fcb239bd5fea9f5f02ae3df80c
#
_cell.length_a   1.000
_cell.length_b   1.000
_cell.length_c   1.000
_cell.angle_alpha   90.00
_cell.angle_beta   90.00
_cell.angle_gamma   90.00
#
_symmetry.space_group_name_H-M   'P 1'
#
loop_
_entity.id
_entity.type
_entity.pdbx_description
1 polymer ?
#
loop_
_entity_poly.entity_id
_entity_poly.type
_entity_poly.pdbx_seq_one_letter_code
_entity_poly.pdbx_strand_id
1 'polypeptide(L)'
;MGASEKPQQGFSHWFCHKSGGGPYYGAPMYKDGKLYREERYVTDAITDDALEYLDSRAGKEEPFLLYVGYTAPHAPWLNNHPKEYTDLYQDCPFASVPHLPRNPDSIYLTDEVAKDERSNLIGYFAAVTAMDAAIGRILDKLDALHMTEDTLVVFTADNGFSCGHHGFWGKGNATFPINMFEESVKVPFIARQPGKIPAGTVCDALISAYDFMPTLLEYTGVPATDGLRRPGVSFAPALRGEPFRQHEEVVVLDEYGPNRMIRGRRYKYITRYPYGPNELYDLQEDPGETRNLMKEEAWQALGGEMKLRLEKWFAQYVNPEIDGAKEAVFGSGQIGLAGTWGDGSPAHSCDDYIKENPNYAPYRLR
;
A
#
# COMPACT_ATOMS: atom_id res chain seq x y z
N MET A 1 8.53 7.59 -3.75
CA MET A 1 9.50 7.58 -2.62
C MET A 1 10.86 7.91 -3.19
N GLY A 2 11.50 8.93 -2.66
CA GLY A 2 12.88 9.25 -3.02
C GLY A 2 13.80 8.18 -2.47
N ALA A 3 14.75 7.71 -3.28
CA ALA A 3 15.79 6.82 -2.80
C ALA A 3 16.80 7.62 -1.97
N SER A 4 17.22 7.04 -0.89
CA SER A 4 18.28 7.59 -0.06
C SER A 4 19.43 6.60 -0.02
N GLU A 5 20.64 7.07 -0.36
CA GLU A 5 21.86 6.28 -0.17
C GLU A 5 22.23 6.10 1.30
N LYS A 6 21.56 6.81 2.20
CA LYS A 6 21.85 6.79 3.63
C LYS A 6 20.67 6.18 4.40
N PRO A 7 20.95 5.51 5.52
CA PRO A 7 19.90 5.06 6.41
C PRO A 7 18.94 6.20 6.78
N GLN A 8 17.65 5.92 6.79
CA GLN A 8 16.66 6.84 7.31
C GLN A 8 16.78 6.93 8.84
N GLN A 9 16.25 8.00 9.42
CA GLN A 9 16.32 8.22 10.86
C GLN A 9 15.75 7.02 11.64
N GLY A 10 16.51 6.51 12.59
CA GLY A 10 16.17 5.33 13.41
C GLY A 10 16.65 3.99 12.87
N PHE A 11 17.20 3.94 11.64
CA PHE A 11 17.74 2.71 11.05
C PHE A 11 19.28 2.72 11.07
N SER A 12 19.88 1.64 11.54
CA SER A 12 21.32 1.44 11.59
C SER A 12 21.85 0.54 10.45
N HIS A 13 20.99 -0.29 9.86
CA HIS A 13 21.27 -1.14 8.69
C HIS A 13 20.41 -0.68 7.52
N TRP A 14 20.97 -0.62 6.32
CA TRP A 14 20.27 -0.08 5.17
C TRP A 14 20.70 -0.73 3.86
N PHE A 15 19.77 -1.50 3.30
CA PHE A 15 19.89 -2.12 1.99
C PHE A 15 18.62 -1.79 1.20
N CYS A 16 18.73 -1.10 0.08
CA CYS A 16 17.54 -0.64 -0.61
C CYS A 16 17.73 -0.43 -2.11
N HIS A 17 16.63 -0.45 -2.86
CA HIS A 17 16.58 0.04 -4.22
C HIS A 17 16.95 1.53 -4.29
N LYS A 18 17.56 1.93 -5.42
CA LYS A 18 17.78 3.35 -5.73
C LYS A 18 16.45 4.11 -5.88
N SER A 19 15.42 3.46 -6.40
CA SER A 19 14.10 4.05 -6.58
C SER A 19 13.01 2.99 -6.38
N GLY A 20 11.80 3.39 -5.99
CA GLY A 20 10.68 2.47 -5.83
C GLY A 20 10.29 1.80 -7.15
N GLY A 21 9.88 0.53 -7.08
CA GLY A 21 9.71 -0.31 -8.24
C GLY A 21 11.02 -0.53 -8.98
N GLY A 22 11.09 -1.42 -9.90
CA GLY A 22 12.32 -1.57 -10.67
C GLY A 22 12.49 -2.96 -11.22
N PRO A 23 13.55 -3.18 -12.03
CA PRO A 23 13.80 -4.49 -12.59
C PRO A 23 14.11 -5.48 -11.48
N TYR A 24 13.67 -6.72 -11.67
CA TYR A 24 13.99 -7.82 -10.75
C TYR A 24 15.42 -8.36 -10.93
N TYR A 25 16.05 -8.07 -12.07
CA TYR A 25 17.44 -8.38 -12.34
C TYR A 25 18.17 -7.11 -12.80
N GLY A 26 19.44 -7.01 -12.46
CA GLY A 26 20.21 -5.83 -12.76
C GLY A 26 19.74 -4.58 -12.03
N ALA A 27 19.15 -4.75 -10.86
CA ALA A 27 18.53 -3.68 -10.08
C ALA A 27 19.59 -2.71 -9.53
N PRO A 28 19.38 -1.39 -9.63
CA PRO A 28 20.24 -0.42 -8.96
C PRO A 28 19.93 -0.41 -7.45
N MET A 29 20.89 -0.86 -6.64
CA MET A 29 20.74 -1.02 -5.20
C MET A 29 21.79 -0.21 -4.44
N TYR A 30 21.45 0.24 -3.25
CA TYR A 30 22.39 0.76 -2.27
C TYR A 30 22.68 -0.27 -1.17
N LYS A 31 23.95 -0.56 -0.93
CA LYS A 31 24.43 -1.28 0.26
C LYS A 31 25.55 -0.45 0.90
N ASP A 32 25.44 -0.16 2.18
CA ASP A 32 26.41 0.65 2.94
C ASP A 32 26.70 2.03 2.28
N GLY A 33 25.68 2.67 1.74
CA GLY A 33 25.75 3.97 1.08
C GLY A 33 26.39 3.94 -0.32
N LYS A 34 26.73 2.76 -0.85
CA LYS A 34 27.31 2.61 -2.18
C LYS A 34 26.30 2.06 -3.17
N LEU A 35 26.16 2.77 -4.28
CA LEU A 35 25.34 2.31 -5.42
C LEU A 35 26.06 1.20 -6.15
N TYR A 36 25.36 0.10 -6.42
CA TYR A 36 25.83 -0.99 -7.28
C TYR A 36 24.67 -1.58 -8.08
N ARG A 37 24.96 -2.42 -9.02
CA ARG A 37 23.97 -3.16 -9.80
C ARG A 37 23.87 -4.58 -9.25
N GLU A 38 22.69 -4.97 -8.78
CA GLU A 38 22.41 -6.32 -8.31
C GLU A 38 21.99 -7.19 -9.50
N GLU A 39 22.82 -8.13 -9.89
CA GLU A 39 22.57 -9.00 -11.05
C GLU A 39 21.66 -10.19 -10.72
N ARG A 40 21.57 -10.57 -9.45
CA ARG A 40 20.69 -11.65 -9.00
C ARG A 40 19.23 -11.20 -8.97
N TYR A 41 18.33 -12.15 -8.81
CA TYR A 41 16.92 -11.85 -8.55
C TYR A 41 16.78 -11.03 -7.27
N VAL A 42 16.20 -9.85 -7.38
CA VAL A 42 16.23 -8.85 -6.29
C VAL A 42 15.47 -9.32 -5.04
N THR A 43 14.42 -10.13 -5.19
CA THR A 43 13.72 -10.74 -4.05
C THR A 43 14.67 -11.59 -3.22
N ASP A 44 15.54 -12.39 -3.87
CA ASP A 44 16.54 -13.19 -3.17
C ASP A 44 17.62 -12.31 -2.53
N ALA A 45 18.07 -11.28 -3.21
CA ALA A 45 19.10 -10.37 -2.68
C ALA A 45 18.60 -9.65 -1.41
N ILE A 46 17.36 -9.18 -1.40
CA ILE A 46 16.73 -8.56 -0.22
C ILE A 46 16.60 -9.59 0.92
N THR A 47 16.22 -10.81 0.57
CA THR A 47 16.07 -11.89 1.56
C THR A 47 17.42 -12.27 2.16
N ASP A 48 18.46 -12.43 1.34
CA ASP A 48 19.80 -12.77 1.82
C ASP A 48 20.35 -11.71 2.77
N ASP A 49 20.17 -10.41 2.45
CA ASP A 49 20.57 -9.31 3.34
C ASP A 49 19.80 -9.35 4.68
N ALA A 50 18.49 -9.67 4.64
CA ALA A 50 17.70 -9.87 5.86
C ALA A 50 18.18 -11.07 6.69
N LEU A 51 18.57 -12.19 6.03
CA LEU A 51 19.12 -13.36 6.70
C LEU A 51 20.49 -13.07 7.34
N GLU A 52 21.37 -12.34 6.62
CA GLU A 52 22.65 -11.85 7.17
C GLU A 52 22.44 -10.97 8.41
N TYR A 53 21.45 -10.07 8.35
CA TYR A 53 21.08 -9.24 9.50
C TYR A 53 20.62 -10.09 10.69
N LEU A 54 19.73 -11.06 10.49
CA LEU A 54 19.26 -11.96 11.55
C LEU A 54 20.42 -12.78 12.16
N ASP A 55 21.33 -13.30 11.34
CA ASP A 55 22.54 -13.96 11.84
C ASP A 55 23.39 -13.02 12.73
N SER A 56 23.46 -11.76 12.40
CA SER A 56 24.17 -10.75 13.19
C SER A 56 23.52 -10.48 14.55
N ARG A 57 22.24 -10.84 14.70
CA ARG A 57 21.47 -10.69 15.95
C ARG A 57 21.49 -11.94 16.85
N ALA A 58 21.97 -13.07 16.34
CA ALA A 58 22.02 -14.32 17.09
C ALA A 58 22.74 -14.16 18.43
N GLY A 59 22.11 -14.58 19.51
CA GLY A 59 22.64 -14.52 20.86
C GLY A 59 22.77 -13.11 21.46
N LYS A 60 22.18 -12.07 20.83
CA LYS A 60 22.14 -10.73 21.39
C LYS A 60 20.83 -10.48 22.11
N GLU A 61 20.90 -9.79 23.24
CA GLU A 61 19.72 -9.45 24.07
C GLU A 61 19.00 -8.17 23.62
N GLU A 62 19.71 -7.28 22.87
CA GLU A 62 19.10 -6.04 22.44
C GLU A 62 18.02 -6.30 21.39
N PRO A 63 16.82 -5.71 21.55
CA PRO A 63 15.74 -5.85 20.60
C PRO A 63 16.09 -5.22 19.25
N PHE A 64 15.44 -5.71 18.19
CA PHE A 64 15.59 -5.15 16.85
C PHE A 64 14.23 -4.91 16.18
N LEU A 65 14.23 -4.00 15.21
CA LEU A 65 13.18 -3.85 14.23
C LEU A 65 13.78 -4.11 12.84
N LEU A 66 13.30 -5.13 12.16
CA LEU A 66 13.67 -5.43 10.77
C LEU A 66 12.49 -5.15 9.84
N TYR A 67 12.67 -4.20 8.93
CA TYR A 67 11.71 -3.92 7.86
C TYR A 67 12.22 -4.50 6.54
N VAL A 68 11.49 -5.45 5.98
CA VAL A 68 11.82 -6.08 4.70
C VAL A 68 10.81 -5.65 3.66
N GLY A 69 11.20 -4.69 2.81
CA GLY A 69 10.37 -4.12 1.75
C GLY A 69 10.64 -4.80 0.41
N TYR A 70 9.87 -5.83 0.07
CA TYR A 70 9.98 -6.46 -1.25
C TYR A 70 9.41 -5.57 -2.35
N THR A 71 10.05 -5.59 -3.52
CA THR A 71 9.48 -5.01 -4.75
C THR A 71 8.30 -5.86 -5.25
N ALA A 72 8.38 -7.18 -5.08
CA ALA A 72 7.31 -8.10 -5.47
C ALA A 72 5.99 -7.77 -4.75
N PRO A 73 4.84 -7.85 -5.46
CA PRO A 73 4.65 -8.24 -6.84
C PRO A 73 4.55 -7.08 -7.84
N HIS A 74 5.22 -5.93 -7.62
CA HIS A 74 5.21 -4.79 -8.54
C HIS A 74 5.69 -5.17 -9.95
N ALA A 75 5.21 -4.49 -10.98
CA ALA A 75 5.74 -4.64 -12.35
C ALA A 75 7.25 -4.31 -12.41
N PRO A 76 8.02 -4.81 -13.40
CA PRO A 76 7.58 -5.54 -14.60
C PRO A 76 7.44 -7.05 -14.38
N TRP A 77 6.48 -7.66 -15.07
CA TRP A 77 6.20 -9.10 -14.90
C TRP A 77 6.77 -9.97 -16.03
N LEU A 78 6.78 -9.46 -17.27
CA LEU A 78 7.24 -10.22 -18.43
C LEU A 78 8.74 -10.52 -18.33
N ASN A 79 9.09 -11.83 -18.37
CA ASN A 79 10.48 -12.32 -18.39
C ASN A 79 11.36 -11.79 -17.22
N ASN A 80 10.74 -11.50 -16.09
CA ASN A 80 11.42 -10.92 -14.92
C ASN A 80 11.43 -11.83 -13.68
N HIS A 81 10.94 -13.08 -13.82
CA HIS A 81 10.85 -14.00 -12.68
C HIS A 81 11.51 -15.32 -12.97
N PRO A 82 12.04 -16.03 -11.95
CA PRO A 82 12.68 -17.33 -12.13
C PRO A 82 11.73 -18.34 -12.76
N LYS A 83 12.29 -19.17 -13.64
CA LYS A 83 11.53 -20.17 -14.41
C LYS A 83 10.80 -21.17 -13.51
N GLU A 84 11.38 -21.54 -12.39
CA GLU A 84 10.77 -22.44 -11.42
C GLU A 84 9.43 -21.94 -10.89
N TYR A 85 9.24 -20.63 -10.75
CA TYR A 85 7.98 -20.03 -10.33
C TYR A 85 7.02 -19.80 -11.50
N THR A 86 7.53 -19.36 -12.66
CA THR A 86 6.66 -19.14 -13.83
C THR A 86 6.11 -20.44 -14.39
N ASP A 87 6.85 -21.55 -14.30
CA ASP A 87 6.37 -22.87 -14.76
C ASP A 87 5.13 -23.36 -13.99
N LEU A 88 4.96 -22.95 -12.74
CA LEU A 88 3.77 -23.29 -11.94
C LEU A 88 2.46 -22.75 -12.51
N TYR A 89 2.53 -21.72 -13.33
CA TYR A 89 1.37 -20.98 -13.83
C TYR A 89 1.14 -21.12 -15.33
N GLN A 90 1.94 -21.95 -16.04
CA GLN A 90 1.80 -22.12 -17.50
C GLN A 90 0.41 -22.59 -17.91
N ASP A 91 -0.21 -23.49 -17.14
CA ASP A 91 -1.54 -24.03 -17.39
C ASP A 91 -2.61 -23.48 -16.43
N CYS A 92 -2.29 -22.45 -15.63
CA CYS A 92 -3.22 -21.86 -14.68
C CYS A 92 -4.37 -21.13 -15.41
N PRO A 93 -5.64 -21.39 -15.05
CA PRO A 93 -6.79 -20.74 -15.69
C PRO A 93 -7.02 -19.31 -15.18
N PHE A 94 -6.32 -18.85 -14.13
CA PHE A 94 -6.48 -17.54 -13.49
C PHE A 94 -7.94 -17.17 -13.20
N ALA A 95 -8.74 -18.13 -12.71
CA ALA A 95 -10.18 -17.97 -12.52
C ALA A 95 -10.57 -16.86 -11.51
N SER A 96 -9.64 -16.41 -10.68
CA SER A 96 -9.84 -15.29 -9.76
C SER A 96 -9.67 -13.91 -10.40
N VAL A 97 -9.16 -13.86 -11.64
CA VAL A 97 -8.94 -12.60 -12.36
C VAL A 97 -10.10 -12.36 -13.33
N PRO A 98 -10.85 -11.27 -13.17
CA PRO A 98 -11.97 -11.00 -14.07
C PRO A 98 -11.49 -10.44 -15.40
N HIS A 99 -12.16 -10.86 -16.49
CA HIS A 99 -11.98 -10.30 -17.82
C HIS A 99 -13.07 -9.27 -18.09
N LEU A 100 -12.89 -8.06 -17.59
CA LEU A 100 -13.81 -6.95 -17.75
C LEU A 100 -13.41 -6.05 -18.92
N PRO A 101 -14.37 -5.36 -19.56
CA PRO A 101 -14.06 -4.32 -20.52
C PRO A 101 -13.10 -3.29 -19.92
N ARG A 102 -12.19 -2.76 -20.76
CA ARG A 102 -11.24 -1.72 -20.34
C ARG A 102 -11.97 -0.54 -19.71
N ASN A 103 -11.55 -0.15 -18.52
CA ASN A 103 -12.06 1.04 -17.87
C ASN A 103 -11.65 2.29 -18.69
N PRO A 104 -12.60 3.18 -19.04
CA PRO A 104 -12.30 4.36 -19.85
C PRO A 104 -11.32 5.33 -19.17
N ASP A 105 -11.31 5.32 -17.83
CA ASP A 105 -10.45 6.18 -17.01
C ASP A 105 -9.07 5.56 -16.71
N SER A 106 -8.81 4.34 -17.20
CA SER A 106 -7.53 3.65 -16.96
C SER A 106 -6.38 4.26 -17.76
N ILE A 107 -5.18 4.26 -17.16
CA ILE A 107 -3.95 4.74 -17.77
C ILE A 107 -3.15 3.62 -18.46
N TYR A 108 -2.00 3.96 -19.00
CA TYR A 108 -1.15 3.17 -19.90
C TYR A 108 -0.85 1.71 -19.47
N LEU A 109 -0.75 1.40 -18.16
CA LEU A 109 -0.38 0.05 -17.70
C LEU A 109 -1.42 -0.99 -18.14
N THR A 110 -2.69 -0.64 -18.14
CA THR A 110 -3.77 -1.51 -18.61
C THR A 110 -3.59 -1.88 -20.08
N ASP A 111 -3.23 -0.91 -20.92
CA ASP A 111 -3.01 -1.13 -22.33
C ASP A 111 -1.72 -1.94 -22.61
N GLU A 112 -0.68 -1.76 -21.79
CA GLU A 112 0.55 -2.55 -21.88
C GLU A 112 0.30 -4.02 -21.50
N VAL A 113 -0.44 -4.27 -20.43
CA VAL A 113 -0.80 -5.62 -20.00
C VAL A 113 -1.67 -6.32 -21.05
N ALA A 114 -2.63 -5.61 -21.66
CA ALA A 114 -3.53 -6.15 -22.65
C ALA A 114 -2.81 -6.68 -23.92
N LYS A 115 -1.57 -6.28 -24.18
CA LYS A 115 -0.76 -6.79 -25.30
C LYS A 115 -0.39 -8.26 -25.13
N ASP A 116 -0.20 -8.72 -23.90
CA ASP A 116 0.06 -10.10 -23.54
C ASP A 116 -0.37 -10.35 -22.08
N GLU A 117 -1.69 -10.36 -21.88
CA GLU A 117 -2.28 -10.49 -20.54
C GLU A 117 -1.85 -11.79 -19.86
N ARG A 118 -1.82 -12.90 -20.61
CA ARG A 118 -1.47 -14.21 -20.04
C ARG A 118 -0.06 -14.24 -19.46
N SER A 119 0.93 -13.75 -20.22
CA SER A 119 2.31 -13.73 -19.73
C SER A 119 2.50 -12.75 -18.55
N ASN A 120 1.76 -11.64 -18.52
CA ASN A 120 1.75 -10.75 -17.39
C ASN A 120 1.13 -11.39 -16.14
N LEU A 121 0.04 -12.14 -16.29
CA LEU A 121 -0.56 -12.92 -15.19
C LEU A 121 0.42 -13.97 -14.65
N ILE A 122 1.03 -14.77 -15.53
CA ILE A 122 2.06 -15.74 -15.12
C ILE A 122 3.15 -15.06 -14.30
N GLY A 123 3.68 -13.94 -14.77
CA GLY A 123 4.72 -13.20 -14.07
C GLY A 123 4.26 -12.60 -12.73
N TYR A 124 3.05 -12.04 -12.66
CA TYR A 124 2.47 -11.52 -11.43
C TYR A 124 2.34 -12.61 -10.35
N PHE A 125 1.73 -13.74 -10.69
CA PHE A 125 1.56 -14.85 -9.75
C PHE A 125 2.89 -15.50 -9.37
N ALA A 126 3.82 -15.59 -10.31
CA ALA A 126 5.19 -16.06 -10.05
C ALA A 126 5.94 -15.14 -9.07
N ALA A 127 5.76 -13.81 -9.20
CA ALA A 127 6.35 -12.84 -8.26
C ALA A 127 5.82 -13.03 -6.83
N VAL A 128 4.52 -13.29 -6.68
CA VAL A 128 3.90 -13.56 -5.38
C VAL A 128 4.45 -14.85 -4.79
N THR A 129 4.54 -15.92 -5.58
CA THR A 129 5.07 -17.22 -5.12
C THR A 129 6.56 -17.11 -4.73
N ALA A 130 7.36 -16.40 -5.52
CA ALA A 130 8.77 -16.17 -5.19
C ALA A 130 8.94 -15.39 -3.88
N MET A 131 8.10 -14.39 -3.66
CA MET A 131 8.09 -13.63 -2.40
C MET A 131 7.67 -14.50 -1.21
N ASP A 132 6.65 -15.34 -1.37
CA ASP A 132 6.19 -16.27 -0.34
C ASP A 132 7.30 -17.25 0.05
N ALA A 133 7.99 -17.84 -0.94
CA ALA A 133 9.14 -18.70 -0.70
C ALA A 133 10.28 -17.96 0.03
N ALA A 134 10.54 -16.70 -0.32
CA ALA A 134 11.52 -15.85 0.33
C ALA A 134 11.16 -15.56 1.80
N ILE A 135 9.88 -15.28 2.08
CA ILE A 135 9.37 -15.11 3.45
C ILE A 135 9.54 -16.41 4.24
N GLY A 136 9.28 -17.58 3.62
CA GLY A 136 9.54 -18.88 4.23
C GLY A 136 10.97 -19.01 4.74
N ARG A 137 11.97 -18.61 3.93
CA ARG A 137 13.40 -18.62 4.33
C ARG A 137 13.68 -17.73 5.56
N ILE A 138 12.99 -16.59 5.71
CA ILE A 138 13.11 -15.73 6.90
C ILE A 138 12.52 -16.42 8.12
N LEU A 139 11.35 -17.05 7.98
CA LEU A 139 10.72 -17.79 9.08
C LEU A 139 11.58 -18.98 9.53
N ASP A 140 12.12 -19.75 8.58
CA ASP A 140 13.05 -20.86 8.85
C ASP A 140 14.32 -20.37 9.58
N LYS A 141 14.83 -19.19 9.23
CA LYS A 141 15.98 -18.56 9.88
C LYS A 141 15.65 -18.21 11.34
N LEU A 142 14.49 -17.63 11.60
CA LEU A 142 14.05 -17.32 12.96
C LEU A 142 13.94 -18.60 13.82
N ASP A 143 13.43 -19.69 13.23
CA ASP A 143 13.33 -20.99 13.90
C ASP A 143 14.73 -21.55 14.19
N ALA A 144 15.64 -21.53 13.22
CA ALA A 144 17.01 -22.01 13.38
C ALA A 144 17.82 -21.23 14.43
N LEU A 145 17.52 -19.95 14.61
CA LEU A 145 18.14 -19.07 15.61
C LEU A 145 17.41 -19.09 16.97
N HIS A 146 16.35 -19.88 17.12
CA HIS A 146 15.50 -19.94 18.32
C HIS A 146 14.89 -18.58 18.71
N MET A 147 14.55 -17.75 17.71
CA MET A 147 14.01 -16.40 17.89
C MET A 147 12.50 -16.32 17.63
N THR A 148 11.87 -17.40 17.18
CA THR A 148 10.47 -17.43 16.71
C THR A 148 9.46 -17.00 17.76
N GLU A 149 9.60 -17.46 19.02
CA GLU A 149 8.65 -17.12 20.09
C GLU A 149 8.81 -15.67 20.59
N ASP A 150 9.99 -15.08 20.38
CA ASP A 150 10.30 -13.71 20.81
C ASP A 150 10.22 -12.68 19.70
N THR A 151 9.87 -13.09 18.49
CA THR A 151 9.74 -12.19 17.32
C THR A 151 8.29 -12.07 16.87
N LEU A 152 7.73 -10.86 16.92
CA LEU A 152 6.49 -10.53 16.23
C LEU A 152 6.79 -10.38 14.74
N VAL A 153 6.24 -11.27 13.93
CA VAL A 153 6.30 -11.17 12.47
C VAL A 153 4.99 -10.60 11.94
N VAL A 154 5.08 -9.55 11.11
CA VAL A 154 3.91 -8.93 10.45
C VAL A 154 4.13 -8.95 8.95
N PHE A 155 3.12 -9.43 8.22
CA PHE A 155 3.03 -9.32 6.77
C PHE A 155 1.92 -8.35 6.40
N THR A 156 2.25 -7.36 5.58
CA THR A 156 1.29 -6.37 5.06
C THR A 156 1.79 -5.78 3.75
N ALA A 157 1.05 -4.85 3.16
CA ALA A 157 1.44 -4.12 1.96
C ALA A 157 1.20 -2.61 2.13
N ASP A 158 1.83 -1.81 1.27
CA ASP A 158 1.66 -0.35 1.21
C ASP A 158 0.34 0.04 0.55
N ASN A 159 -0.12 -0.74 -0.42
CA ASN A 159 -1.37 -0.57 -1.14
C ASN A 159 -1.84 -1.91 -1.73
N GLY A 160 -3.08 -1.95 -2.18
CA GLY A 160 -3.62 -3.05 -2.93
C GLY A 160 -3.27 -2.98 -4.43
N PHE A 161 -3.87 -3.87 -5.21
CA PHE A 161 -3.65 -3.93 -6.65
C PHE A 161 -4.88 -4.48 -7.37
N SER A 162 -5.39 -3.74 -8.35
CA SER A 162 -6.49 -4.17 -9.21
C SER A 162 -5.94 -4.97 -10.38
N CYS A 163 -5.96 -6.29 -10.22
CA CYS A 163 -5.54 -7.23 -11.25
C CYS A 163 -6.73 -7.53 -12.18
N GLY A 164 -7.07 -6.59 -13.07
CA GLY A 164 -8.21 -6.70 -13.98
C GLY A 164 -9.58 -6.33 -13.39
N HIS A 165 -9.72 -6.22 -12.06
CA HIS A 165 -10.94 -5.72 -11.45
C HIS A 165 -11.21 -4.28 -11.92
N HIS A 166 -12.49 -3.93 -12.03
CA HIS A 166 -12.94 -2.65 -12.60
C HIS A 166 -12.43 -2.37 -14.03
N GLY A 167 -11.89 -3.38 -14.74
CA GLY A 167 -11.38 -3.24 -16.10
C GLY A 167 -10.06 -2.49 -16.22
N PHE A 168 -9.23 -2.47 -15.17
CA PHE A 168 -7.89 -1.89 -15.20
C PHE A 168 -6.86 -2.69 -14.43
N TRP A 169 -5.58 -2.40 -14.70
CA TRP A 169 -4.43 -2.95 -14.00
C TRP A 169 -3.70 -1.82 -13.27
N GLY A 170 -3.45 -2.03 -11.99
CA GLY A 170 -2.77 -1.05 -11.17
C GLY A 170 -3.46 -0.79 -9.83
N LYS A 171 -3.19 0.34 -9.25
CA LYS A 171 -3.71 0.80 -7.97
C LYS A 171 -4.41 2.17 -8.10
N GLY A 172 -4.52 2.95 -7.04
CA GLY A 172 -5.24 4.22 -7.07
C GLY A 172 -4.89 5.12 -8.24
N ASN A 173 -3.59 5.29 -8.53
CA ASN A 173 -3.09 6.11 -9.63
C ASN A 173 -3.12 5.43 -11.02
N ALA A 174 -3.73 4.28 -11.14
CA ALA A 174 -3.93 3.61 -12.43
C ALA A 174 -5.17 4.09 -13.17
N THR A 175 -5.95 4.96 -12.58
CA THR A 175 -7.07 5.65 -13.22
C THR A 175 -6.97 7.15 -13.01
N PHE A 176 -7.62 7.91 -13.90
CA PHE A 176 -7.84 9.32 -13.67
C PHE A 176 -9.33 9.64 -13.89
N PRO A 177 -10.05 10.15 -12.87
CA PRO A 177 -9.58 10.48 -11.52
C PRO A 177 -9.00 9.28 -10.74
N ILE A 178 -8.11 9.57 -9.79
CA ILE A 178 -7.52 8.54 -8.90
C ILE A 178 -8.65 7.77 -8.19
N ASN A 179 -8.60 6.45 -8.24
CA ASN A 179 -9.59 5.60 -7.60
C ASN A 179 -9.22 5.25 -6.15
N MET A 180 -10.23 4.81 -5.40
CA MET A 180 -10.08 4.26 -4.06
C MET A 180 -10.93 3.00 -3.89
N PHE A 181 -10.98 2.15 -4.92
CA PHE A 181 -11.64 0.85 -4.85
C PHE A 181 -11.01 -0.05 -3.78
N GLU A 182 -11.78 -1.02 -3.26
CA GLU A 182 -11.27 -1.93 -2.24
C GLU A 182 -9.98 -2.62 -2.70
N GLU A 183 -9.86 -3.00 -3.97
CA GLU A 183 -8.64 -3.60 -4.53
C GLU A 183 -7.43 -2.67 -4.50
N SER A 184 -7.63 -1.37 -4.51
CA SER A 184 -6.54 -0.38 -4.45
C SER A 184 -6.13 -0.01 -3.03
N VAL A 185 -7.06 -0.01 -2.06
CA VAL A 185 -6.83 0.52 -0.71
C VAL A 185 -6.77 -0.55 0.38
N LYS A 186 -7.39 -1.71 0.17
CA LYS A 186 -7.40 -2.81 1.12
C LYS A 186 -6.14 -3.67 0.94
N VAL A 187 -5.44 -3.90 2.04
CA VAL A 187 -4.20 -4.67 2.06
C VAL A 187 -4.33 -5.89 2.98
N PRO A 188 -3.58 -6.96 2.73
CA PRO A 188 -3.48 -8.06 3.68
C PRO A 188 -2.83 -7.58 4.99
N PHE A 189 -3.24 -8.15 6.11
CA PHE A 189 -2.54 -8.01 7.38
C PHE A 189 -2.54 -9.36 8.09
N ILE A 190 -1.34 -9.89 8.32
CA ILE A 190 -1.14 -11.16 9.02
C ILE A 190 -0.10 -10.91 10.11
N ALA A 191 -0.38 -11.35 11.34
CA ALA A 191 0.56 -11.27 12.44
C ALA A 191 0.79 -12.66 13.04
N ARG A 192 2.05 -12.96 13.36
CA ARG A 192 2.46 -14.23 13.95
C ARG A 192 3.46 -13.99 15.06
N GLN A 193 3.18 -14.56 16.22
CA GLN A 193 4.14 -14.80 17.31
C GLN A 193 3.66 -16.00 18.11
N PRO A 194 4.24 -17.19 17.91
CA PRO A 194 3.85 -18.40 18.63
C PRO A 194 3.88 -18.21 20.15
N GLY A 195 2.89 -18.75 20.83
CA GLY A 195 2.74 -18.61 22.28
C GLY A 195 2.13 -17.28 22.76
N LYS A 196 2.10 -16.23 21.91
CA LYS A 196 1.52 -14.91 22.25
C LYS A 196 0.32 -14.52 21.40
N ILE A 197 0.33 -14.88 20.12
CA ILE A 197 -0.80 -14.65 19.20
C ILE A 197 -1.48 -15.99 18.94
N PRO A 198 -2.79 -16.14 19.24
CA PRO A 198 -3.54 -17.36 18.98
C PRO A 198 -3.55 -17.71 17.48
N ALA A 199 -3.15 -18.94 17.15
CA ALA A 199 -3.11 -19.39 15.76
C ALA A 199 -4.51 -19.57 15.16
N GLY A 200 -4.63 -19.34 13.86
CA GLY A 200 -5.88 -19.56 13.09
C GLY A 200 -7.03 -18.61 13.42
N THR A 201 -6.77 -17.51 14.12
CA THR A 201 -7.78 -16.50 14.42
C THR A 201 -7.94 -15.50 13.27
N VAL A 202 -9.17 -15.02 13.07
CA VAL A 202 -9.52 -13.97 12.12
C VAL A 202 -10.19 -12.83 12.89
N CYS A 203 -9.82 -11.59 12.56
CA CYS A 203 -10.39 -10.39 13.12
C CYS A 203 -11.00 -9.53 12.00
N ASP A 204 -12.31 -9.30 12.07
CA ASP A 204 -13.07 -8.51 11.07
C ASP A 204 -13.14 -7.02 11.41
N ALA A 205 -12.39 -6.55 12.39
CA ALA A 205 -12.38 -5.15 12.78
C ALA A 205 -11.79 -4.29 11.66
N LEU A 206 -12.34 -3.07 11.53
CA LEU A 206 -11.73 -2.06 10.67
C LEU A 206 -10.45 -1.54 11.34
N ILE A 207 -9.34 -1.73 10.66
CA ILE A 207 -8.03 -1.17 11.03
C ILE A 207 -7.45 -0.40 9.84
N SER A 208 -6.59 0.54 10.12
CA SER A 208 -5.89 1.34 9.11
C SER A 208 -4.39 1.38 9.40
N ALA A 209 -3.58 1.77 8.40
CA ALA A 209 -2.14 1.90 8.55
C ALA A 209 -1.73 2.85 9.69
N TYR A 210 -2.54 3.86 10.01
CA TYR A 210 -2.28 4.75 11.14
C TYR A 210 -2.46 4.09 12.53
N ASP A 211 -3.07 2.91 12.60
CA ASP A 211 -3.21 2.13 13.82
C ASP A 211 -1.97 1.29 14.13
N PHE A 212 -1.10 1.10 13.14
CA PHE A 212 0.06 0.21 13.26
C PHE A 212 1.06 0.71 14.30
N MET A 213 1.43 1.99 14.25
CA MET A 213 2.37 2.57 15.21
C MET A 213 1.89 2.45 16.68
N PRO A 214 0.67 2.91 17.07
CA PRO A 214 0.21 2.74 18.44
C PRO A 214 0.08 1.27 18.84
N THR A 215 -0.22 0.36 17.90
CA THR A 215 -0.27 -1.07 18.16
C THR A 215 1.11 -1.63 18.47
N LEU A 216 2.12 -1.30 17.69
CA LEU A 216 3.49 -1.75 17.96
C LEU A 216 4.01 -1.23 19.29
N LEU A 217 3.80 0.05 19.58
CA LEU A 217 4.24 0.66 20.85
C LEU A 217 3.60 -0.05 22.05
N GLU A 218 2.27 -0.27 22.01
CA GLU A 218 1.58 -1.00 23.08
C GLU A 218 2.02 -2.46 23.18
N TYR A 219 2.13 -3.15 22.03
CA TYR A 219 2.48 -4.57 22.00
C TYR A 219 3.89 -4.82 22.55
N THR A 220 4.83 -3.93 22.24
CA THR A 220 6.23 -4.03 22.69
C THR A 220 6.50 -3.36 24.03
N GLY A 221 5.51 -2.67 24.61
CA GLY A 221 5.67 -1.95 25.88
C GLY A 221 6.50 -0.66 25.76
N VAL A 222 6.72 -0.15 24.55
CA VAL A 222 7.44 1.11 24.33
C VAL A 222 6.47 2.29 24.52
N PRO A 223 6.75 3.23 25.45
CA PRO A 223 5.85 4.35 25.69
C PRO A 223 5.81 5.33 24.50
N ALA A 224 4.62 5.80 24.15
CA ALA A 224 4.48 6.93 23.24
C ALA A 224 4.93 8.23 23.93
N THR A 225 5.93 8.92 23.39
CA THR A 225 6.60 10.04 24.09
C THR A 225 6.32 11.41 23.48
N ASP A 226 5.67 11.48 22.32
CA ASP A 226 5.59 12.74 21.57
C ASP A 226 4.35 13.60 21.84
N GLY A 227 3.36 13.10 22.58
CA GLY A 227 2.13 13.83 22.91
C GLY A 227 1.28 14.24 21.68
N LEU A 228 1.62 13.76 20.47
CA LEU A 228 0.90 14.12 19.25
C LEU A 228 -0.48 13.48 19.20
N ARG A 229 -1.46 14.25 18.78
CA ARG A 229 -2.82 13.77 18.57
C ARG A 229 -2.91 13.05 17.22
N ARG A 230 -2.95 11.72 17.26
CA ARG A 230 -3.05 10.87 16.07
C ARG A 230 -4.41 10.19 15.98
N PRO A 231 -4.88 9.83 14.77
CA PRO A 231 -6.14 9.11 14.58
C PRO A 231 -6.07 7.64 15.01
N GLY A 232 -4.87 7.06 15.08
CA GLY A 232 -4.65 5.64 15.30
C GLY A 232 -5.14 5.13 16.64
N VAL A 233 -5.75 3.96 16.62
CA VAL A 233 -6.19 3.19 17.79
C VAL A 233 -5.44 1.87 17.80
N SER A 234 -4.82 1.53 18.94
CA SER A 234 -4.11 0.26 19.06
C SER A 234 -5.06 -0.92 18.97
N PHE A 235 -4.69 -1.90 18.15
CA PHE A 235 -5.33 -3.22 18.09
C PHE A 235 -4.45 -4.33 18.71
N ALA A 236 -3.46 -3.97 19.53
CA ALA A 236 -2.63 -4.95 20.24
C ALA A 236 -3.45 -5.96 21.08
N PRO A 237 -4.56 -5.60 21.74
CA PRO A 237 -5.41 -6.59 22.40
C PRO A 237 -6.00 -7.61 21.42
N ALA A 238 -6.37 -7.21 20.20
CA ALA A 238 -6.86 -8.16 19.19
C ALA A 238 -5.82 -9.20 18.81
N LEU A 239 -4.53 -8.83 18.77
CA LEU A 239 -3.43 -9.77 18.53
C LEU A 239 -3.33 -10.83 19.65
N ARG A 240 -3.80 -10.51 20.85
CA ARG A 240 -3.87 -11.44 21.99
C ARG A 240 -5.22 -12.17 22.10
N GLY A 241 -6.15 -11.95 21.17
CA GLY A 241 -7.50 -12.50 21.22
C GLY A 241 -8.42 -11.81 22.24
N GLU A 242 -8.09 -10.59 22.64
CA GLU A 242 -8.80 -9.79 23.64
C GLU A 242 -9.74 -8.76 22.97
N PRO A 243 -10.82 -8.34 23.64
CA PRO A 243 -11.63 -7.22 23.17
C PRO A 243 -10.85 -5.92 23.10
N PHE A 244 -11.12 -5.10 22.09
CA PHE A 244 -10.51 -3.79 21.94
C PHE A 244 -11.49 -2.76 21.35
N ARG A 245 -11.13 -1.49 21.45
CA ARG A 245 -11.86 -0.41 20.79
C ARG A 245 -11.62 -0.48 19.29
N GLN A 246 -12.69 -0.58 18.52
CA GLN A 246 -12.65 -0.63 17.06
C GLN A 246 -13.03 0.71 16.46
N HIS A 247 -12.56 0.97 15.24
CA HIS A 247 -13.11 2.03 14.43
C HIS A 247 -14.51 1.65 13.91
N GLU A 248 -15.43 2.59 13.95
CA GLU A 248 -16.69 2.48 13.19
C GLU A 248 -16.46 2.77 11.71
N GLU A 249 -15.55 3.69 11.44
CA GLU A 249 -15.14 4.12 10.10
C GLU A 249 -13.63 4.36 10.05
N VAL A 250 -13.02 4.03 8.91
CA VAL A 250 -11.62 4.35 8.62
C VAL A 250 -11.54 5.38 7.50
N VAL A 251 -10.49 6.19 7.53
CA VAL A 251 -10.23 7.23 6.54
C VAL A 251 -8.97 6.89 5.77
N VAL A 252 -9.04 7.02 4.46
CA VAL A 252 -7.89 6.90 3.54
C VAL A 252 -7.82 8.15 2.68
N LEU A 253 -6.61 8.60 2.39
CA LEU A 253 -6.35 9.70 1.47
C LEU A 253 -5.23 9.29 0.52
N ASP A 254 -5.23 9.90 -0.66
CA ASP A 254 -4.14 9.71 -1.60
C ASP A 254 -2.86 10.45 -1.16
N GLU A 255 -1.76 10.17 -1.84
CA GLU A 255 -0.46 10.77 -1.52
C GLU A 255 -0.40 12.29 -1.72
N TYR A 256 -1.36 12.86 -2.48
CA TYR A 256 -1.46 14.29 -2.75
C TYR A 256 -2.47 15.02 -1.88
N GLY A 257 -3.42 14.28 -1.26
CA GLY A 257 -4.37 14.79 -0.30
C GLY A 257 -5.74 15.24 -0.83
N PRO A 258 -5.99 15.49 -2.12
CA PRO A 258 -7.30 15.91 -2.59
C PRO A 258 -8.32 14.78 -2.72
N ASN A 259 -7.90 13.53 -2.89
CA ASN A 259 -8.81 12.38 -2.89
C ASN A 259 -8.89 11.81 -1.49
N ARG A 260 -10.09 11.73 -0.95
CA ARG A 260 -10.35 11.32 0.42
C ARG A 260 -11.51 10.36 0.49
N MET A 261 -11.37 9.34 1.28
CA MET A 261 -12.37 8.31 1.50
C MET A 261 -12.67 8.15 2.98
N ILE A 262 -13.93 7.93 3.31
CA ILE A 262 -14.38 7.40 4.59
C ILE A 262 -15.14 6.10 4.33
N ARG A 263 -14.81 5.05 5.09
CA ARG A 263 -15.34 3.72 4.89
C ARG A 263 -15.73 3.10 6.22
N GLY A 264 -17.02 2.80 6.35
CA GLY A 264 -17.58 1.97 7.41
C GLY A 264 -17.74 0.51 6.97
N ARG A 265 -18.45 -0.30 7.77
CA ARG A 265 -18.70 -1.71 7.41
C ARG A 265 -19.58 -1.87 6.16
N ARG A 266 -20.54 -0.99 5.97
CA ARG A 266 -21.48 -1.06 4.86
C ARG A 266 -21.22 0.00 3.79
N TYR A 267 -21.04 1.25 4.16
CA TYR A 267 -20.95 2.34 3.20
C TYR A 267 -19.53 2.87 3.08
N LYS A 268 -19.20 3.25 1.87
CA LYS A 268 -17.93 3.90 1.51
C LYS A 268 -18.23 5.14 0.70
N TYR A 269 -17.68 6.27 1.13
CA TYR A 269 -17.82 7.55 0.45
C TYR A 269 -16.45 8.09 0.05
N ILE A 270 -16.33 8.56 -1.19
CA ILE A 270 -15.12 9.15 -1.75
C ILE A 270 -15.45 10.56 -2.22
N THR A 271 -14.64 11.52 -1.80
CA THR A 271 -14.69 12.89 -2.31
C THR A 271 -13.38 13.26 -2.94
N ARG A 272 -13.47 14.03 -4.03
CA ARG A 272 -12.31 14.58 -4.74
C ARG A 272 -12.42 16.09 -4.76
N TYR A 273 -11.47 16.72 -4.13
CA TYR A 273 -11.42 18.18 -4.06
C TYR A 273 -10.74 18.76 -5.32
N PRO A 274 -11.17 19.93 -5.80
CA PRO A 274 -12.39 20.65 -5.36
C PRO A 274 -13.65 20.26 -6.13
N TYR A 275 -13.57 19.50 -7.22
CA TYR A 275 -14.65 19.39 -8.20
C TYR A 275 -15.37 18.04 -8.26
N GLY A 276 -14.90 17.02 -7.58
CA GLY A 276 -15.41 15.65 -7.69
C GLY A 276 -14.78 14.90 -8.88
N PRO A 277 -15.43 13.86 -9.42
CA PRO A 277 -16.73 13.34 -8.98
C PRO A 277 -16.66 12.71 -7.59
N ASN A 278 -17.78 12.83 -6.85
CA ASN A 278 -17.93 12.10 -5.59
C ASN A 278 -18.56 10.73 -5.84
N GLU A 279 -18.25 9.78 -4.97
CA GLU A 279 -18.73 8.41 -5.08
C GLU A 279 -19.26 7.92 -3.74
N LEU A 280 -20.30 7.08 -3.80
CA LEU A 280 -20.87 6.39 -2.65
C LEU A 280 -21.18 4.97 -3.07
N TYR A 281 -20.74 3.99 -2.27
CA TYR A 281 -20.96 2.56 -2.50
C TYR A 281 -21.59 1.90 -1.28
N ASP A 282 -22.48 0.95 -1.51
CA ASP A 282 -23.01 0.03 -0.50
C ASP A 282 -22.23 -1.28 -0.62
N LEU A 283 -21.19 -1.47 0.18
CA LEU A 283 -20.30 -2.62 0.11
C LEU A 283 -20.95 -3.95 0.50
N GLN A 284 -22.14 -3.90 1.10
CA GLN A 284 -22.90 -5.09 1.44
C GLN A 284 -23.70 -5.59 0.23
N GLU A 285 -24.36 -4.68 -0.51
CA GLU A 285 -25.18 -5.01 -1.66
C GLU A 285 -24.37 -5.03 -2.97
N ASP A 286 -23.29 -4.25 -3.02
CA ASP A 286 -22.40 -4.10 -4.17
C ASP A 286 -20.93 -4.15 -3.71
N PRO A 287 -20.43 -5.31 -3.27
CA PRO A 287 -19.03 -5.46 -2.82
C PRO A 287 -18.01 -5.21 -3.93
N GLY A 288 -18.42 -5.24 -5.19
CA GLY A 288 -17.58 -4.93 -6.36
C GLY A 288 -17.61 -3.46 -6.77
N GLU A 289 -18.25 -2.58 -6.01
CA GLU A 289 -18.26 -1.12 -6.22
C GLU A 289 -18.62 -0.72 -7.67
N THR A 290 -19.60 -1.40 -8.25
CA THR A 290 -19.98 -1.24 -9.66
C THR A 290 -21.02 -0.12 -9.88
N ARG A 291 -21.72 0.29 -8.79
CA ARG A 291 -22.81 1.27 -8.82
C ARG A 291 -22.52 2.45 -7.92
N ASN A 292 -22.15 3.58 -8.50
CA ASN A 292 -21.99 4.81 -7.75
C ASN A 292 -23.37 5.42 -7.39
N LEU A 293 -23.77 5.31 -6.13
CA LEU A 293 -25.03 5.79 -5.58
C LEU A 293 -25.14 7.31 -5.53
N MET A 294 -24.05 8.07 -5.59
CA MET A 294 -24.09 9.54 -5.65
C MET A 294 -24.77 10.08 -6.91
N LYS A 295 -25.00 9.25 -7.92
CA LYS A 295 -25.77 9.62 -9.12
C LYS A 295 -27.30 9.64 -8.89
N GLU A 296 -27.76 9.18 -7.73
CA GLU A 296 -29.19 9.01 -7.40
C GLU A 296 -29.59 9.94 -6.25
N GLU A 297 -30.69 10.69 -6.42
CA GLU A 297 -31.18 11.66 -5.44
C GLU A 297 -31.42 11.05 -4.05
N ALA A 298 -31.92 9.82 -4.01
CA ALA A 298 -32.21 9.11 -2.77
C ALA A 298 -31.02 8.95 -1.83
N TRP A 299 -29.78 9.00 -2.34
CA TRP A 299 -28.55 8.76 -1.59
C TRP A 299 -27.76 10.03 -1.27
N GLN A 300 -28.18 11.19 -1.77
CA GLN A 300 -27.49 12.46 -1.58
C GLN A 300 -27.37 12.85 -0.09
N ALA A 301 -28.41 12.58 0.70
CA ALA A 301 -28.41 12.86 2.12
C ALA A 301 -27.34 12.07 2.86
N LEU A 302 -27.26 10.73 2.63
CA LEU A 302 -26.25 9.87 3.22
C LEU A 302 -24.84 10.28 2.78
N GLY A 303 -24.64 10.58 1.49
CA GLY A 303 -23.36 11.08 0.99
C GLY A 303 -22.92 12.38 1.69
N GLY A 304 -23.86 13.30 1.90
CA GLY A 304 -23.62 14.54 2.64
C GLY A 304 -23.23 14.31 4.10
N GLU A 305 -23.88 13.37 4.78
CA GLU A 305 -23.52 12.99 6.15
C GLU A 305 -22.13 12.38 6.23
N MET A 306 -21.80 11.45 5.34
CA MET A 306 -20.48 10.83 5.29
C MET A 306 -19.39 11.86 4.99
N LYS A 307 -19.64 12.77 4.05
CA LYS A 307 -18.74 13.89 3.77
C LYS A 307 -18.48 14.73 5.02
N LEU A 308 -19.53 15.08 5.75
CA LEU A 308 -19.39 15.88 6.98
C LEU A 308 -18.55 15.16 8.05
N ARG A 309 -18.72 13.83 8.19
CA ARG A 309 -17.86 13.04 9.11
C ARG A 309 -16.41 13.03 8.66
N LEU A 310 -16.17 12.87 7.37
CA LEU A 310 -14.82 12.92 6.77
C LEU A 310 -14.16 14.28 7.00
N GLU A 311 -14.85 15.37 6.74
CA GLU A 311 -14.34 16.73 6.97
C GLU A 311 -14.04 17.01 8.44
N LYS A 312 -14.86 16.51 9.37
CA LYS A 312 -14.59 16.58 10.82
C LYS A 312 -13.32 15.84 11.20
N TRP A 313 -13.10 14.67 10.62
CA TRP A 313 -11.87 13.90 10.84
C TRP A 313 -10.63 14.69 10.39
N PHE A 314 -10.67 15.28 9.18
CA PHE A 314 -9.57 16.11 8.69
C PHE A 314 -9.35 17.36 9.56
N ALA A 315 -10.40 18.07 9.94
CA ALA A 315 -10.30 19.22 10.84
C ALA A 315 -9.71 18.86 12.21
N GLN A 316 -9.85 17.59 12.62
CA GLN A 316 -9.32 17.13 13.91
C GLN A 316 -7.84 16.76 13.85
N TYR A 317 -7.36 16.19 12.74
CA TYR A 317 -6.05 15.55 12.67
C TYR A 317 -5.07 16.17 11.68
N VAL A 318 -5.53 16.94 10.72
CA VAL A 318 -4.69 17.49 9.66
C VAL A 318 -4.37 18.95 9.92
N ASN A 319 -3.11 19.34 9.71
CA ASN A 319 -2.74 20.76 9.76
C ASN A 319 -3.35 21.47 8.54
N PRO A 320 -4.21 22.51 8.75
CA PRO A 320 -4.88 23.18 7.64
C PRO A 320 -3.94 23.97 6.71
N GLU A 321 -2.71 24.26 7.15
CA GLU A 321 -1.71 24.97 6.32
C GLU A 321 -1.14 24.09 5.19
N ILE A 322 -1.11 22.76 5.43
CA ILE A 322 -0.58 21.78 4.48
C ILE A 322 -1.65 20.80 4.00
N ASP A 323 -2.91 21.18 4.07
CA ASP A 323 -4.03 20.37 3.63
C ASP A 323 -4.13 20.35 2.11
N GLY A 324 -3.80 19.20 1.49
CA GLY A 324 -3.81 18.99 0.05
C GLY A 324 -5.18 19.10 -0.62
N ALA A 325 -6.30 19.19 0.13
CA ALA A 325 -7.62 19.44 -0.46
C ALA A 325 -7.76 20.83 -1.09
N LYS A 326 -6.88 21.75 -0.77
CA LYS A 326 -6.89 23.10 -1.32
C LYS A 326 -6.38 23.18 -2.76
N GLU A 327 -5.71 22.15 -3.22
CA GLU A 327 -5.06 22.11 -4.52
C GLU A 327 -5.33 20.79 -5.24
N ALA A 328 -5.68 20.86 -6.52
CA ALA A 328 -5.72 19.69 -7.37
C ALA A 328 -4.29 19.37 -7.81
N VAL A 329 -3.69 18.34 -7.21
CA VAL A 329 -2.30 17.97 -7.45
C VAL A 329 -2.21 16.59 -8.11
N PHE A 330 -1.25 16.48 -9.03
CA PHE A 330 -0.81 15.25 -9.65
C PHE A 330 0.71 15.20 -9.52
N GLY A 331 1.33 14.03 -9.43
CA GLY A 331 2.75 14.06 -9.49
C GLY A 331 3.48 12.90 -8.86
N SER A 332 4.72 13.15 -8.47
CA SER A 332 5.70 12.15 -8.05
C SER A 332 5.72 11.88 -6.54
N GLY A 333 4.66 12.24 -5.82
CA GLY A 333 4.59 12.14 -4.37
C GLY A 333 5.04 13.42 -3.65
N GLN A 334 4.62 13.55 -2.40
CA GLN A 334 4.94 14.69 -1.54
C GLN A 334 6.02 14.32 -0.53
N ILE A 335 7.03 15.16 -0.41
CA ILE A 335 8.07 15.05 0.60
C ILE A 335 8.08 16.35 1.41
N GLY A 336 7.65 16.29 2.66
CA GLY A 336 7.52 17.48 3.51
C GLY A 336 6.28 18.29 3.20
N LEU A 337 6.41 19.61 3.05
CA LEU A 337 5.32 20.50 2.61
C LEU A 337 4.96 20.21 1.14
N ALA A 338 3.72 20.51 0.77
CA ALA A 338 3.30 20.44 -0.64
C ALA A 338 4.27 21.23 -1.52
N GLY A 339 4.57 20.68 -2.70
CA GLY A 339 5.50 21.27 -3.65
C GLY A 339 6.71 20.40 -3.95
N THR A 340 7.20 20.51 -5.19
CA THR A 340 8.33 19.72 -5.69
C THR A 340 9.60 19.88 -4.83
N TRP A 341 9.72 21.03 -4.17
CA TRP A 341 10.88 21.38 -3.36
C TRP A 341 10.59 21.41 -1.86
N GLY A 342 9.37 21.03 -1.44
CA GLY A 342 8.96 21.11 -0.02
C GLY A 342 8.85 22.54 0.51
N ASP A 343 8.59 23.50 -0.35
CA ASP A 343 8.53 24.94 -0.08
C ASP A 343 7.10 25.47 0.05
N GLY A 344 6.10 24.59 -0.02
CA GLY A 344 4.68 24.95 0.03
C GLY A 344 4.10 25.38 -1.31
N SER A 345 4.89 25.34 -2.40
CA SER A 345 4.35 25.51 -3.75
C SER A 345 3.49 24.31 -4.17
N PRO A 346 2.61 24.43 -5.18
CA PRO A 346 1.87 23.29 -5.71
C PRO A 346 2.81 22.15 -6.09
N ALA A 347 2.52 20.93 -5.65
CA ALA A 347 3.37 19.75 -5.92
C ALA A 347 3.50 19.50 -7.43
N HIS A 348 2.39 19.63 -8.15
CA HIS A 348 2.33 19.64 -9.62
C HIS A 348 1.11 20.43 -10.06
N SER A 349 1.24 21.17 -11.15
CA SER A 349 0.07 21.72 -11.80
C SER A 349 -0.62 20.65 -12.66
N CYS A 350 -1.93 20.70 -12.73
CA CYS A 350 -2.72 19.87 -13.66
C CYS A 350 -2.20 20.03 -15.11
N ASP A 351 -1.74 21.22 -15.48
CA ASP A 351 -1.21 21.52 -16.80
C ASP A 351 0.09 20.77 -17.11
N ASP A 352 0.98 20.58 -16.14
CA ASP A 352 2.22 19.84 -16.35
C ASP A 352 1.93 18.35 -16.54
N TYR A 353 1.02 17.78 -15.74
CA TYR A 353 0.58 16.41 -15.92
C TYR A 353 -0.08 16.17 -17.28
N ILE A 354 -0.91 17.10 -17.73
CA ILE A 354 -1.59 17.03 -19.05
C ILE A 354 -0.59 17.13 -20.21
N LYS A 355 0.49 17.91 -20.08
CA LYS A 355 1.56 17.96 -21.10
C LYS A 355 2.23 16.60 -21.27
N GLU A 356 2.49 15.91 -20.18
CA GLU A 356 3.09 14.58 -20.19
C GLU A 356 2.07 13.48 -20.57
N ASN A 357 0.79 13.72 -20.32
CA ASN A 357 -0.30 12.77 -20.53
C ASN A 357 -1.48 13.45 -21.27
N PRO A 358 -1.37 13.69 -22.57
CA PRO A 358 -2.36 14.48 -23.34
C PRO A 358 -3.77 13.88 -23.35
N ASN A 359 -3.94 12.60 -23.03
CA ASN A 359 -5.25 11.95 -22.92
C ASN A 359 -6.12 12.53 -21.78
N TYR A 360 -5.51 13.25 -20.84
CA TYR A 360 -6.21 13.90 -19.72
C TYR A 360 -6.58 15.36 -19.96
N ALA A 361 -6.32 15.89 -21.16
CA ALA A 361 -6.69 17.25 -21.52
C ALA A 361 -8.16 17.65 -21.23
N PRO A 362 -9.17 16.72 -21.32
CA PRO A 362 -10.55 17.03 -20.96
C PRO A 362 -10.75 17.38 -19.47
N TYR A 363 -9.84 16.98 -18.61
CA TYR A 363 -9.90 17.19 -17.14
C TYR A 363 -9.18 18.45 -16.68
N ARG A 364 -8.74 19.32 -17.61
CA ARG A 364 -8.24 20.65 -17.24
C ARG A 364 -9.27 21.37 -16.37
N LEU A 365 -8.81 21.79 -15.21
CA LEU A 365 -9.60 22.67 -14.35
C LEU A 365 -9.87 23.96 -15.10
N ARG A 366 -11.15 24.25 -15.32
CA ARG A 366 -11.60 25.50 -15.95
C ARG A 366 -11.73 26.59 -14.93
#